data_478a416ace624c3c61dbe51f5d5f65b2
#
_entry.id   478a416ace624c3c61dbe51f5d5f65b2
#
_cell.length_a   1.000
_cell.length_b   1.000
_cell.length_c   1.000
_cell.angle_alpha   90.00
_cell.angle_beta   90.00
_cell.angle_gamma   90.00
#
_symmetry.space_group_name_H-M   'P 1'
#
loop_
_entity.id
_entity.type
_entity.pdbx_description
1 polymer ?
#
loop_
_entity_poly.entity_id
_entity_poly.type
_entity_poly.pdbx_seq_one_letter_code
_entity_poly.pdbx_strand_id
1 'polypeptide(L)'
;AYHEAGHATISWMLEHAAPLVKVTIVPRGRSLGAAWYLPEERLIVRPEQMLDEMCAALGGRAAEKVIFDKISTGALSDLEKVTKQARAMVTIYGLSDKVGNLTYYDSSGQNEYGFTKPYSEQTAELIDKEISDIIEEQYQRAIKLLDENKDKLTELAEVLLEKEVIFKDNLE
;
A
#
# COMPACT_ATOMS: atom_id res chain seq x y z
N ALA A 1 3.79 15.86 6.76
CA ALA A 1 2.56 16.28 6.06
C ALA A 1 2.45 15.66 4.65
N TYR A 2 3.47 15.80 3.79
CA TYR A 2 3.41 15.25 2.43
C TYR A 2 3.24 13.74 2.39
N HIS A 3 3.85 12.99 3.29
CA HIS A 3 3.69 11.55 3.38
C HIS A 3 2.21 11.16 3.60
N GLU A 4 1.58 11.76 4.59
CA GLU A 4 0.18 11.49 4.92
C GLU A 4 -0.77 12.07 3.85
N ALA A 5 -0.45 13.22 3.29
CA ALA A 5 -1.18 13.79 2.16
C ALA A 5 -1.11 12.89 0.92
N GLY A 6 0.02 12.22 0.70
CA GLY A 6 0.18 11.24 -0.37
C GLY A 6 -0.78 10.06 -0.23
N HIS A 7 -0.86 9.45 0.94
CA HIS A 7 -1.83 8.39 1.23
C HIS A 7 -3.26 8.85 0.98
N ALA A 8 -3.62 10.01 1.49
CA ALA A 8 -4.97 10.54 1.38
C ALA A 8 -5.36 10.87 -0.07
N THR A 9 -4.46 11.50 -0.82
CA THR A 9 -4.71 11.87 -2.21
C THR A 9 -4.95 10.65 -3.08
N ILE A 10 -4.12 9.63 -2.97
CA ILE A 10 -4.27 8.39 -3.74
C ILE A 10 -5.56 7.67 -3.34
N SER A 11 -5.82 7.53 -2.06
CA SER A 11 -7.04 6.88 -1.57
C SER A 11 -8.32 7.57 -2.06
N TRP A 12 -8.29 8.90 -2.14
CA TRP A 12 -9.42 9.67 -2.63
C TRP A 12 -9.67 9.46 -4.14
N MET A 13 -8.61 9.26 -4.91
CA MET A 13 -8.68 9.13 -6.36
C MET A 13 -8.90 7.71 -6.88
N LEU A 14 -8.65 6.69 -6.06
CA LEU A 14 -8.80 5.30 -6.48
C LEU A 14 -10.19 4.75 -6.14
N GLU A 15 -10.82 4.13 -7.13
CA GLU A 15 -12.18 3.58 -7.03
C GLU A 15 -12.32 2.50 -5.96
N HIS A 16 -11.31 1.63 -5.84
CA HIS A 16 -11.36 0.45 -4.96
C HIS A 16 -10.60 0.61 -3.65
N ALA A 17 -10.04 1.79 -3.38
CA ALA A 17 -9.40 2.07 -2.10
C ALA A 17 -10.45 2.19 -0.98
N ALA A 18 -10.05 1.79 0.23
CA ALA A 18 -10.93 1.93 1.40
C ALA A 18 -11.28 3.41 1.65
N PRO A 19 -12.54 3.70 2.05
CA PRO A 19 -12.95 5.07 2.32
C PRO A 19 -12.10 5.72 3.43
N LEU A 20 -11.58 6.92 3.13
CA LEU A 20 -10.78 7.69 4.08
C LEU A 20 -11.69 8.34 5.13
N VAL A 21 -11.35 8.18 6.40
CA VAL A 21 -12.06 8.78 7.53
C VAL A 21 -11.39 10.06 8.00
N LYS A 22 -10.08 10.00 8.25
CA LYS A 22 -9.28 11.13 8.67
C LYS A 22 -7.81 10.97 8.34
N VAL A 23 -7.11 12.08 8.27
CA VAL A 23 -5.66 12.16 8.10
C VAL A 23 -5.09 13.04 9.19
N THR A 24 -4.00 12.64 9.81
CA THR A 24 -3.35 13.41 10.88
C THR A 24 -1.84 13.36 10.75
N ILE A 25 -1.18 14.44 11.14
CA ILE A 25 0.27 14.51 11.30
C ILE A 25 0.68 14.53 12.78
N VAL A 26 -0.28 14.39 13.70
CA VAL A 26 -0.02 14.33 15.14
C VAL A 26 0.63 12.99 15.50
N PRO A 27 1.84 12.97 16.10
CA PRO A 27 2.49 11.74 16.51
C PRO A 27 1.71 11.00 17.59
N ARG A 28 1.58 9.67 17.43
CA ARG A 28 1.03 8.78 18.46
C ARG A 28 1.84 7.50 18.54
N GLY A 29 2.40 7.23 19.71
CA GLY A 29 3.23 6.07 19.90
C GLY A 29 4.44 6.08 18.97
N ARG A 30 4.59 5.04 18.15
CA ARG A 30 5.67 4.93 17.18
C ARG A 30 5.34 5.58 15.83
N SER A 31 4.09 6.01 15.63
CA SER A 31 3.65 6.63 14.39
C SER A 31 3.84 8.14 14.44
N LEU A 32 4.43 8.71 13.39
CA LEU A 32 4.60 10.15 13.22
C LEU A 32 3.41 10.84 12.55
N GLY A 33 2.46 10.05 12.10
CA GLY A 33 1.24 10.50 11.47
C GLY A 33 0.43 9.28 11.04
N ALA A 34 -0.79 9.46 10.58
CA ALA A 34 -1.63 8.37 10.11
C ALA A 34 -2.77 8.84 9.21
N ALA A 35 -3.11 7.98 8.26
CA ALA A 35 -4.38 8.05 7.52
C ALA A 35 -5.29 6.91 8.03
N TRP A 36 -6.52 7.24 8.35
CA TRP A 36 -7.47 6.29 8.90
C TRP A 36 -8.57 5.99 7.87
N TYR A 37 -8.80 4.71 7.65
CA TYR A 37 -9.76 4.21 6.68
C TYR A 37 -10.93 3.51 7.35
N LEU A 38 -12.10 3.57 6.72
CA LEU A 38 -13.25 2.79 7.16
C LEU A 38 -13.04 1.33 6.71
N PRO A 39 -12.99 0.35 7.64
CA PRO A 39 -12.90 -1.05 7.26
C PRO A 39 -14.16 -1.46 6.49
N GLU A 40 -13.99 -2.01 5.30
CA GLU A 40 -15.06 -2.65 4.58
C GLU A 40 -15.00 -4.15 4.84
N GLU A 41 -16.12 -4.74 5.28
CA GLU A 41 -16.24 -6.18 5.41
C GLU A 41 -16.33 -6.80 4.02
N ARG A 42 -15.22 -7.37 3.57
CA ARG A 42 -15.15 -8.08 2.29
C ARG A 42 -14.71 -9.51 2.54
N LEU A 43 -15.60 -10.46 2.27
CA LEU A 43 -15.29 -11.89 2.35
C LEU A 43 -14.48 -12.35 1.13
N ILE A 44 -14.71 -11.72 -0.01
CA ILE A 44 -14.03 -12.01 -1.28
C ILE A 44 -13.51 -10.69 -1.83
N VAL A 45 -12.21 -10.66 -2.16
CA VAL A 45 -11.51 -9.47 -2.64
C VAL A 45 -10.92 -9.75 -4.02
N ARG A 46 -11.13 -8.85 -4.97
CA ARG A 46 -10.56 -8.94 -6.31
C ARG A 46 -9.15 -8.35 -6.35
N PRO A 47 -8.30 -8.78 -7.31
CA PRO A 47 -6.96 -8.23 -7.46
C PRO A 47 -6.93 -6.71 -7.55
N GLU A 48 -7.87 -6.09 -8.27
CA GLU A 48 -7.96 -4.64 -8.43
C GLU A 48 -8.08 -3.91 -7.09
N GLN A 49 -8.80 -4.48 -6.15
CA GLN A 49 -8.96 -3.92 -4.81
C GLN A 49 -7.66 -3.99 -4.01
N MET A 50 -6.98 -5.14 -4.08
CA MET A 50 -5.68 -5.31 -3.42
C MET A 50 -4.63 -4.37 -4.00
N LEU A 51 -4.58 -4.24 -5.33
CA LEU A 51 -3.65 -3.36 -6.01
C LEU A 51 -3.90 -1.88 -5.68
N ASP A 52 -5.16 -1.46 -5.61
CA ASP A 52 -5.52 -0.09 -5.21
C ASP A 52 -5.12 0.20 -3.77
N GLU A 53 -5.33 -0.74 -2.85
CA GLU A 53 -4.87 -0.61 -1.45
C GLU A 53 -3.34 -0.50 -1.36
N MET A 54 -2.62 -1.30 -2.14
CA MET A 54 -1.16 -1.24 -2.20
C MET A 54 -0.68 0.09 -2.78
N CYS A 55 -1.31 0.57 -3.83
CA CYS A 55 -1.00 1.87 -4.43
C CYS A 55 -1.19 3.00 -3.41
N ALA A 56 -2.30 2.99 -2.68
CA ALA A 56 -2.57 3.97 -1.62
C ALA A 56 -1.55 3.87 -0.48
N ALA A 57 -1.19 2.66 -0.07
CA ALA A 57 -0.17 2.44 0.97
C ALA A 57 1.21 2.96 0.55
N LEU A 58 1.55 2.88 -0.72
CA LEU A 58 2.81 3.42 -1.28
C LEU A 58 2.76 4.93 -1.50
N GLY A 59 1.60 5.56 -1.33
CA GLY A 59 1.39 6.98 -1.55
C GLY A 59 2.28 7.89 -0.73
N GLY A 60 2.62 7.51 0.50
CA GLY A 60 3.51 8.28 1.36
C GLY A 60 4.92 8.40 0.78
N ARG A 61 5.52 7.28 0.41
CA ARG A 61 6.85 7.25 -0.23
C ARG A 61 6.82 7.91 -1.61
N ALA A 62 5.76 7.68 -2.38
CA ALA A 62 5.60 8.31 -3.68
C ALA A 62 5.52 9.84 -3.57
N ALA A 63 4.84 10.36 -2.55
CA ALA A 63 4.78 11.80 -2.29
C ALA A 63 6.17 12.38 -1.96
N GLU A 64 6.95 11.70 -1.13
CA GLU A 64 8.33 12.09 -0.85
C GLU A 64 9.16 12.16 -2.14
N LYS A 65 9.02 11.16 -3.00
CA LYS A 65 9.73 11.12 -4.28
C LYS A 65 9.33 12.26 -5.21
N VAL A 66 8.04 12.52 -5.36
CA VAL A 66 7.50 13.56 -6.25
C VAL A 66 7.89 14.96 -5.79
N ILE A 67 7.82 15.24 -4.50
CA ILE A 67 8.04 16.58 -3.94
C ILE A 67 9.51 16.87 -3.68
N PHE A 68 10.24 15.93 -3.08
CA PHE A 68 11.60 16.14 -2.61
C PHE A 68 12.67 15.46 -3.47
N ASP A 69 12.27 14.59 -4.39
CA ASP A 69 13.16 13.68 -5.14
C ASP A 69 14.08 12.84 -4.22
N LYS A 70 13.67 12.65 -2.98
CA LYS A 70 14.38 11.88 -1.96
C LYS A 70 13.40 11.07 -1.15
N ILE A 71 13.75 9.82 -0.88
CA ILE A 71 12.97 8.93 -0.03
C ILE A 71 13.62 8.80 1.34
N SER A 72 12.83 8.38 2.33
CA SER A 72 13.26 8.24 3.71
C SER A 72 12.88 6.89 4.30
N THR A 73 13.24 6.66 5.55
CA THR A 73 12.87 5.47 6.32
C THR A 73 11.42 5.50 6.82
N GLY A 74 10.68 6.59 6.59
CA GLY A 74 9.33 6.79 7.11
C GLY A 74 8.27 5.85 6.56
N ALA A 75 8.57 5.12 5.49
CA ALA A 75 7.64 4.19 4.84
C ALA A 75 7.76 2.73 5.32
N LEU A 76 8.46 2.46 6.42
CA LEU A 76 8.70 1.08 6.87
C LEU A 76 7.39 0.29 7.06
N SER A 77 6.42 0.84 7.76
CA SER A 77 5.12 0.17 7.99
C SER A 77 4.35 -0.06 6.69
N ASP A 78 4.40 0.89 5.80
CA ASP A 78 3.76 0.80 4.49
C ASP A 78 4.39 -0.30 3.64
N LEU A 79 5.72 -0.35 3.62
CA LEU A 79 6.47 -1.39 2.89
C LEU A 79 6.22 -2.78 3.45
N GLU A 80 6.15 -2.93 4.76
CA GLU A 80 5.81 -4.19 5.40
C GLU A 80 4.43 -4.66 4.97
N LYS A 81 3.46 -3.77 5.00
CA LYS A 81 2.07 -4.05 4.60
C LYS A 81 1.99 -4.49 3.14
N VAL A 82 2.57 -3.73 2.20
CA VAL A 82 2.50 -4.07 0.77
C VAL A 82 3.28 -5.34 0.44
N THR A 83 4.38 -5.60 1.13
CA THR A 83 5.14 -6.84 0.95
C THR A 83 4.31 -8.05 1.34
N LYS A 84 3.62 -8.00 2.48
CA LYS A 84 2.70 -9.06 2.92
C LYS A 84 1.54 -9.26 1.93
N GLN A 85 0.96 -8.18 1.45
CA GLN A 85 -0.14 -8.25 0.48
C GLN A 85 0.31 -8.84 -0.86
N ALA A 86 1.44 -8.41 -1.41
CA ALA A 86 1.97 -8.93 -2.66
C ALA A 86 2.34 -10.42 -2.53
N ARG A 87 2.96 -10.80 -1.42
CA ARG A 87 3.28 -12.21 -1.13
C ARG A 87 2.01 -13.06 -1.07
N ALA A 88 0.97 -12.58 -0.40
CA ALA A 88 -0.31 -13.27 -0.31
C ALA A 88 -0.97 -13.44 -1.70
N MET A 89 -0.92 -12.42 -2.54
CA MET A 89 -1.45 -12.51 -3.91
C MET A 89 -0.79 -13.65 -4.69
N VAL A 90 0.52 -13.79 -4.57
CA VAL A 90 1.31 -14.78 -5.32
C VAL A 90 1.25 -16.17 -4.69
N THR A 91 1.41 -16.26 -3.37
CA THR A 91 1.62 -17.55 -2.68
C THR A 91 0.39 -18.12 -2.00
N ILE A 92 -0.63 -17.32 -1.73
CA ILE A 92 -1.83 -17.75 -1.02
C ILE A 92 -3.04 -17.80 -1.94
N TYR A 93 -3.30 -16.72 -2.67
CA TYR A 93 -4.55 -16.57 -3.42
C TYR A 93 -4.44 -16.96 -4.90
N GLY A 94 -3.27 -17.35 -5.38
CA GLY A 94 -3.08 -17.80 -6.76
C GLY A 94 -3.43 -16.73 -7.81
N LEU A 95 -3.14 -15.46 -7.53
CA LEU A 95 -3.51 -14.33 -8.39
C LEU A 95 -2.40 -13.92 -9.37
N SER A 96 -1.25 -14.60 -9.34
CA SER A 96 -0.16 -14.36 -10.30
C SER A 96 -0.30 -15.28 -11.50
N ASP A 97 -0.36 -14.73 -12.71
CA ASP A 97 -0.44 -15.51 -13.94
C ASP A 97 0.79 -16.40 -14.16
N LYS A 98 1.95 -15.95 -13.74
CA LYS A 98 3.23 -16.66 -13.93
C LYS A 98 3.41 -17.82 -12.95
N VAL A 99 3.02 -17.64 -11.69
CA VAL A 99 3.06 -18.71 -10.69
C VAL A 99 1.85 -19.63 -10.86
N GLY A 100 0.69 -19.07 -11.19
CA GLY A 100 -0.50 -19.82 -11.55
C GLY A 100 -1.50 -20.00 -10.41
N ASN A 101 -2.48 -20.86 -10.67
CA ASN A 101 -3.62 -21.12 -9.77
C ASN A 101 -3.21 -22.14 -8.69
N LEU A 102 -2.28 -21.74 -7.86
CA LEU A 102 -1.73 -22.54 -6.78
C LEU A 102 -1.83 -21.81 -5.46
N THR A 103 -1.88 -22.55 -4.38
CA THR A 103 -1.68 -21.99 -3.04
C THR A 103 -0.59 -22.77 -2.30
N TYR A 104 0.29 -22.05 -1.65
CA TYR A 104 1.29 -22.60 -0.73
C TYR A 104 0.87 -22.42 0.72
N TYR A 105 -0.37 -21.94 0.95
CA TYR A 105 -0.96 -21.80 2.26
C TYR A 105 -1.55 -23.13 2.73
N ASP A 106 -1.26 -23.50 3.98
CA ASP A 106 -1.84 -24.68 4.62
C ASP A 106 -2.78 -24.25 5.76
N SER A 107 -4.08 -24.38 5.52
CA SER A 107 -5.12 -24.00 6.48
C SER A 107 -5.19 -24.96 7.68
N SER A 108 -4.60 -26.16 7.59
CA SER A 108 -4.57 -27.13 8.70
C SER A 108 -3.60 -26.72 9.81
N GLY A 109 -2.64 -25.84 9.51
CA GLY A 109 -1.60 -25.43 10.44
C GLY A 109 -0.61 -26.53 10.82
N GLN A 110 -0.67 -27.70 10.16
CA GLN A 110 0.19 -28.86 10.48
C GLN A 110 1.55 -28.81 9.78
N ASN A 111 1.68 -28.03 8.71
CA ASN A 111 2.94 -27.83 8.02
C ASN A 111 3.55 -26.51 8.47
N GLU A 112 4.29 -26.55 9.54
CA GLU A 112 5.26 -25.52 9.81
C GLU A 112 6.40 -25.71 8.81
N TYR A 113 6.48 -24.82 7.84
CA TYR A 113 7.51 -24.86 6.79
C TYR A 113 8.92 -24.56 7.32
N GLY A 114 9.14 -24.50 8.61
CA GLY A 114 10.39 -24.39 9.33
C GLY A 114 11.56 -23.89 8.46
N PHE A 115 12.44 -24.80 8.07
CA PHE A 115 13.58 -24.54 7.19
C PHE A 115 13.35 -25.01 5.76
N THR A 116 12.19 -25.61 5.45
CA THR A 116 11.87 -26.15 4.12
C THR A 116 10.83 -25.31 3.41
N LYS A 117 11.15 -24.81 2.22
CA LYS A 117 10.19 -24.14 1.35
C LYS A 117 9.32 -25.17 0.65
N PRO A 118 7.99 -24.95 0.47
CA PRO A 118 7.09 -25.87 -0.22
C PRO A 118 7.24 -25.86 -1.74
N TYR A 119 8.26 -25.24 -2.29
CA TYR A 119 8.51 -25.10 -3.70
C TYR A 119 10.01 -25.08 -4.00
N SER A 120 10.36 -25.31 -5.27
CA SER A 120 11.74 -25.33 -5.74
C SER A 120 12.41 -23.97 -5.65
N GLU A 121 13.75 -23.93 -5.70
CA GLU A 121 14.51 -22.68 -5.77
C GLU A 121 14.15 -21.87 -7.03
N GLN A 122 13.87 -22.53 -8.14
CA GLN A 122 13.44 -21.86 -9.38
C GLN A 122 12.09 -21.17 -9.18
N THR A 123 11.13 -21.80 -8.51
CA THR A 123 9.86 -21.19 -8.15
C THR A 123 10.04 -20.08 -7.13
N ALA A 124 10.97 -20.22 -6.18
CA ALA A 124 11.31 -19.18 -5.23
C ALA A 124 11.78 -17.89 -5.92
N GLU A 125 12.66 -18.00 -6.91
CA GLU A 125 13.12 -16.88 -7.71
C GLU A 125 11.96 -16.22 -8.46
N LEU A 126 11.06 -17.00 -9.05
CA LEU A 126 9.88 -16.50 -9.74
C LEU A 126 8.94 -15.75 -8.78
N ILE A 127 8.71 -16.31 -7.59
CA ILE A 127 7.89 -15.66 -6.56
C ILE A 127 8.50 -14.33 -6.13
N ASP A 128 9.80 -14.30 -5.87
CA ASP A 128 10.50 -13.08 -5.49
C ASP A 128 10.36 -12.00 -6.58
N LYS A 129 10.54 -12.38 -7.83
CA LYS A 129 10.38 -11.47 -8.97
C LYS A 129 8.96 -10.95 -9.10
N GLU A 130 7.95 -11.81 -8.99
CA GLU A 130 6.55 -11.42 -9.08
C GLU A 130 6.16 -10.44 -7.96
N ILE A 131 6.62 -10.67 -6.73
CA ILE A 131 6.36 -9.77 -5.59
C ILE A 131 6.99 -8.40 -5.87
N SER A 132 8.23 -8.37 -6.29
CA SER A 132 8.95 -7.14 -6.62
C SER A 132 8.26 -6.37 -7.74
N ASP A 133 7.87 -7.05 -8.80
CA ASP A 133 7.22 -6.44 -9.97
C ASP A 133 5.85 -5.84 -9.60
N ILE A 134 5.05 -6.55 -8.79
CA ILE A 134 3.74 -6.06 -8.33
C ILE A 134 3.91 -4.78 -7.52
N ILE A 135 4.83 -4.75 -6.58
CA ILE A 135 5.08 -3.59 -5.72
C ILE A 135 5.59 -2.42 -6.55
N GLU A 136 6.56 -2.65 -7.42
CA GLU A 136 7.12 -1.59 -8.26
C GLU A 136 6.09 -0.99 -9.21
N GLU A 137 5.22 -1.81 -9.80
CA GLU A 137 4.14 -1.33 -10.66
C GLU A 137 3.19 -0.41 -9.89
N GLN A 138 2.81 -0.78 -8.67
CA GLN A 138 1.94 0.06 -7.84
C GLN A 138 2.64 1.33 -7.36
N TYR A 139 3.94 1.26 -7.08
CA TYR A 139 4.74 2.43 -6.73
C TYR A 139 4.80 3.43 -7.90
N GLN A 140 5.08 2.97 -9.10
CA GLN A 140 5.09 3.82 -10.29
C GLN A 140 3.70 4.41 -10.58
N ARG A 141 2.65 3.65 -10.38
CA ARG A 141 1.27 4.13 -10.47
C ARG A 141 0.99 5.24 -9.46
N ALA A 142 1.44 5.08 -8.23
CA ALA A 142 1.30 6.09 -7.18
C ALA A 142 2.07 7.37 -7.54
N ILE A 143 3.30 7.25 -8.01
CA ILE A 143 4.12 8.39 -8.46
C ILE A 143 3.39 9.16 -9.57
N LYS A 144 2.87 8.46 -10.58
CA LYS A 144 2.16 9.06 -11.70
C LYS A 144 0.91 9.82 -11.25
N LEU A 145 0.08 9.20 -10.40
CA LEU A 145 -1.12 9.83 -9.86
C LEU A 145 -0.80 11.11 -9.09
N LEU A 146 0.23 11.08 -8.25
CA LEU A 146 0.62 12.25 -7.45
C LEU A 146 1.27 13.34 -8.30
N ASP A 147 2.05 12.97 -9.30
CA ASP A 147 2.66 13.94 -10.20
C ASP A 147 1.60 14.67 -11.04
N GLU A 148 0.60 13.96 -11.55
CA GLU A 148 -0.54 14.52 -12.26
C GLU A 148 -1.44 15.40 -11.38
N ASN A 149 -1.42 15.21 -10.06
CA ASN A 149 -2.23 15.91 -9.07
C ASN A 149 -1.39 16.64 -8.02
N LYS A 150 -0.21 17.07 -8.42
CA LYS A 150 0.77 17.70 -7.52
C LYS A 150 0.22 18.92 -6.79
N ASP A 151 -0.61 19.72 -7.46
CA ASP A 151 -1.24 20.89 -6.86
C ASP A 151 -2.18 20.50 -5.71
N LYS A 152 -2.98 19.48 -5.89
CA LYS A 152 -3.90 18.95 -4.86
C LYS A 152 -3.13 18.33 -3.70
N LEU A 153 -2.06 17.61 -4.00
CA LEU A 153 -1.17 17.05 -2.98
C LEU A 153 -0.56 18.14 -2.12
N THR A 154 -0.05 19.20 -2.74
CA THR A 154 0.56 20.34 -2.06
C THR A 154 -0.46 21.08 -1.21
N GLU A 155 -1.64 21.36 -1.73
CA GLU A 155 -2.72 22.00 -1.00
C GLU A 155 -3.11 21.21 0.24
N LEU A 156 -3.29 19.90 0.10
CA LEU A 156 -3.63 19.02 1.22
C LEU A 156 -2.51 18.98 2.27
N ALA A 157 -1.25 18.92 1.86
CA ALA A 157 -0.11 18.96 2.78
C ALA A 157 -0.04 20.27 3.55
N GLU A 158 -0.29 21.40 2.90
CA GLU A 158 -0.32 22.72 3.53
C GLU A 158 -1.45 22.83 4.56
N VAL A 159 -2.63 22.33 4.23
CA VAL A 159 -3.77 22.30 5.16
C VAL A 159 -3.48 21.39 6.36
N LEU A 160 -2.80 20.26 6.17
CA LEU A 160 -2.38 19.39 7.27
C LEU A 160 -1.37 20.07 8.18
N LEU A 161 -0.44 20.85 7.64
CA LEU A 161 0.51 21.62 8.45
C LEU A 161 -0.19 22.66 9.32
N GLU A 162 -1.27 23.25 8.82
CA GLU A 162 -2.03 24.25 9.54
C GLU A 162 -3.00 23.64 10.57
N LYS A 163 -3.77 22.62 10.17
CA LYS A 163 -4.84 22.03 10.98
C LYS A 163 -4.44 20.78 11.77
N GLU A 164 -3.33 20.14 11.40
CA GLU A 164 -2.81 18.88 11.99
C GLU A 164 -3.70 17.65 11.76
N VAL A 165 -5.01 17.82 11.70
CA VAL A 165 -5.99 16.75 11.43
C VAL A 165 -7.01 17.23 10.40
N ILE A 166 -7.30 16.38 9.42
CA ILE A 166 -8.34 16.60 8.40
C ILE A 166 -9.30 15.42 8.42
N PHE A 167 -10.59 15.69 8.43
CA PHE A 167 -11.64 14.70 8.31
C PHE A 167 -12.18 14.63 6.88
N LYS A 168 -12.87 13.53 6.55
CA LYS A 168 -13.45 13.30 5.22
C LYS A 168 -14.21 14.52 4.69
N ASP A 169 -15.04 15.13 5.52
CA ASP A 169 -15.87 16.28 5.13
C ASP A 169 -15.07 17.52 4.72
N ASN A 170 -13.81 17.60 5.10
CA ASN A 170 -12.91 18.70 4.74
C ASN A 170 -12.16 18.44 3.43
N LEU A 171 -12.31 17.25 2.82
CA LEU A 171 -11.63 16.86 1.57
C LEU A 171 -12.47 17.14 0.32
N GLU A 172 -13.77 17.43 0.50
CA GLU A 172 -14.69 17.88 -0.55
C GLU A 172 -14.47 19.38 -0.90
#